data_e918f70dd6865505a36f72dce37e786c
#
_entry.id   e918f70dd6865505a36f72dce37e786c
#
_cell.length_a   1.000
_cell.length_b   1.000
_cell.length_c   1.000
_cell.angle_alpha   90.00
_cell.angle_beta   90.00
_cell.angle_gamma   90.00
#
_symmetry.space_group_name_H-M   'P 1'
#
loop_
_entity.id
_entity.type
_entity.pdbx_description
1 polymer ?
#
loop_
_entity_poly.entity_id
_entity_poly.type
_entity_poly.pdbx_seq_one_letter_code
_entity_poly.pdbx_strand_id
1 'polypeptide(L)'
;LEYLLKRGLKKDVIEEFKLGYVPWKNDFYESLLKKYSEENINLTGLYYKHDVSGKFIDRFNSRIIFPVNNIAGDTVAFGGRIIKEGKLAKYINSPETEFYKKGSMIYNLDKAKNSRATTKEVIIVEGYIDVVSVYSAGIKNVIANSGTALTEKQINLIWKFFSNPIICLDGDQSGQNAALRIAEKLLPLINEDNKIFFSEMPNGNDPDEFIIKNGKDNFLSLLNNKKIIQTYIWDYFLSKINRNNPFEISKFEKEIKKLCYSIKDETLKKYVLEDFLEKIKKLTPLQSNRQAFSRFKKYNQQSNLKLLNETKSLHMKKNHFSKIQIKEYSLLYLMLNYLDIASKKIEDLSEITFLSKENESLKRLIISSLSSGDNKDLVKSKILIDHEKLIKEIQEFSSIQIISKSKDDQSILELMNELLVELRELNNLKKIESLEKELINNLDENSYSELIKLKNQLNRE
;
A
#
# COMPACT_ATOMS: atom_id res chain seq x y z
N LEU A 1 20.44 -12.64 36.95
CA LEU A 1 20.54 -13.96 36.36
C LEU A 1 19.28 -14.79 36.65
N GLU A 2 18.85 -14.91 37.91
CA GLU A 2 17.68 -15.72 38.31
C GLU A 2 16.42 -15.38 37.54
N TYR A 3 16.15 -14.10 37.28
CA TYR A 3 15.01 -13.65 36.50
C TYR A 3 15.01 -14.25 35.09
N LEU A 4 16.15 -14.26 34.43
CA LEU A 4 16.30 -14.81 33.07
C LEU A 4 16.18 -16.34 33.07
N LEU A 5 16.77 -16.98 34.07
CA LEU A 5 16.66 -18.45 34.23
C LEU A 5 15.22 -18.90 34.52
N LYS A 6 14.47 -18.14 35.37
CA LYS A 6 13.04 -18.38 35.63
C LYS A 6 12.16 -18.24 34.39
N ARG A 7 12.61 -17.42 33.42
CA ARG A 7 12.00 -17.30 32.10
C ARG A 7 12.50 -18.36 31.09
N GLY A 8 13.13 -19.43 31.55
CA GLY A 8 13.54 -20.55 30.72
C GLY A 8 14.76 -20.30 29.82
N LEU A 9 15.46 -19.17 29.97
CA LEU A 9 16.66 -18.88 29.19
C LEU A 9 17.84 -19.71 29.68
N LYS A 10 18.58 -20.30 28.75
CA LYS A 10 19.81 -21.07 29.04
C LYS A 10 21.00 -20.13 29.31
N LYS A 11 21.93 -20.56 30.16
CA LYS A 11 23.12 -19.76 30.52
C LYS A 11 24.01 -19.44 29.32
N ASP A 12 24.26 -20.44 28.46
CA ASP A 12 25.00 -20.29 27.22
C ASP A 12 24.40 -19.21 26.28
N VAL A 13 23.07 -19.16 26.18
CA VAL A 13 22.37 -18.15 25.39
C VAL A 13 22.48 -16.76 26.05
N ILE A 14 22.38 -16.66 27.37
CA ILE A 14 22.57 -15.40 28.12
C ILE A 14 23.96 -14.84 27.82
N GLU A 15 25.00 -15.69 27.82
CA GLU A 15 26.38 -15.33 27.51
C GLU A 15 26.55 -14.97 26.03
N GLU A 16 25.96 -15.77 25.11
CA GLU A 16 26.01 -15.53 23.66
C GLU A 16 25.41 -14.18 23.26
N PHE A 17 24.31 -13.81 23.91
CA PHE A 17 23.65 -12.50 23.71
C PHE A 17 24.25 -11.38 24.54
N LYS A 18 25.28 -11.67 25.37
CA LYS A 18 25.92 -10.73 26.28
C LYS A 18 24.91 -9.95 27.14
N LEU A 19 23.89 -10.64 27.65
CA LEU A 19 22.87 -10.02 28.46
C LEU A 19 23.46 -9.56 29.78
N GLY A 20 23.26 -8.30 30.15
CA GLY A 20 23.78 -7.67 31.34
C GLY A 20 22.68 -7.12 32.27
N TYR A 21 23.11 -6.52 33.37
CA TYR A 21 22.24 -5.81 34.29
C TYR A 21 22.94 -4.55 34.81
N VAL A 22 22.23 -3.44 34.79
CA VAL A 22 22.69 -2.19 35.38
C VAL A 22 22.04 -2.01 36.76
N PRO A 23 22.82 -2.06 37.85
CA PRO A 23 22.27 -1.86 39.19
C PRO A 23 21.88 -0.38 39.42
N TRP A 24 20.98 -0.14 40.38
CA TRP A 24 20.52 1.22 40.73
C TRP A 24 21.65 2.17 41.12
N LYS A 25 22.61 1.64 41.89
CA LYS A 25 23.85 2.36 42.23
C LYS A 25 25.00 1.73 41.50
N ASN A 26 25.66 2.48 40.65
CA ASN A 26 26.84 2.07 39.89
C ASN A 26 27.74 3.30 39.70
N ASP A 27 29.02 3.01 39.41
CA ASP A 27 30.09 3.98 39.11
C ASP A 27 30.55 3.91 37.65
N PHE A 28 29.66 3.44 36.77
CA PHE A 28 30.00 3.25 35.37
C PHE A 28 30.32 4.57 34.68
N TYR A 29 29.66 5.65 35.00
CA TYR A 29 29.93 6.97 34.44
C TYR A 29 31.33 7.44 34.78
N GLU A 30 31.67 7.39 36.06
CA GLU A 30 33.01 7.76 36.57
C GLU A 30 34.12 6.86 36.03
N SER A 31 33.80 5.59 35.84
CA SER A 31 34.73 4.62 35.25
C SER A 31 34.99 4.88 33.77
N LEU A 32 33.96 5.35 33.05
CA LEU A 32 34.08 5.74 31.63
C LEU A 32 34.87 7.06 31.48
N LEU A 33 34.64 8.06 32.37
CA LEU A 33 35.38 9.33 32.35
C LEU A 33 36.90 9.15 32.50
N LYS A 34 37.36 8.07 33.14
CA LYS A 34 38.78 7.74 33.22
C LYS A 34 39.41 7.33 31.89
N LYS A 35 38.58 6.92 30.92
CA LYS A 35 39.01 6.35 29.62
C LYS A 35 38.63 7.18 28.42
N TYR A 36 37.50 7.91 28.51
CA TYR A 36 36.89 8.63 27.40
C TYR A 36 36.56 10.05 27.80
N SER A 37 36.51 10.94 26.84
CA SER A 37 36.01 12.33 27.08
C SER A 37 34.51 12.34 27.42
N GLU A 38 34.08 13.33 28.20
CA GLU A 38 32.68 13.53 28.55
C GLU A 38 31.83 13.69 27.29
N GLU A 39 32.35 14.36 26.26
CA GLU A 39 31.68 14.54 24.97
C GLU A 39 31.38 13.20 24.31
N ASN A 40 32.37 12.31 24.22
CA ASN A 40 32.20 10.97 23.63
C ASN A 40 31.22 10.12 24.44
N ILE A 41 31.20 10.21 25.78
CA ILE A 41 30.24 9.50 26.61
C ILE A 41 28.82 10.02 26.33
N ASN A 42 28.64 11.33 26.21
CA ASN A 42 27.34 11.94 25.95
C ASN A 42 26.81 11.55 24.56
N LEU A 43 27.66 11.44 23.52
CA LEU A 43 27.28 11.00 22.19
C LEU A 43 26.71 9.57 22.16
N THR A 44 27.06 8.72 23.13
CA THR A 44 26.47 7.37 23.25
C THR A 44 25.01 7.37 23.63
N GLY A 45 24.51 8.46 24.26
CA GLY A 45 23.15 8.56 24.79
C GLY A 45 22.86 7.59 25.95
N LEU A 46 23.87 6.98 26.55
CA LEU A 46 23.73 6.08 27.72
C LEU A 46 23.35 6.85 28.99
N TYR A 47 23.75 8.10 29.06
CA TYR A 47 23.50 8.99 30.16
C TYR A 47 22.71 10.22 29.72
N TYR A 48 21.96 10.81 30.63
CA TYR A 48 21.31 12.10 30.42
C TYR A 48 21.52 13.01 31.64
N LYS A 49 21.61 14.29 31.39
CA LYS A 49 21.78 15.28 32.47
C LYS A 49 20.43 15.57 33.07
N HIS A 50 20.33 15.46 34.43
CA HIS A 50 19.11 15.76 35.16
C HIS A 50 18.96 17.25 35.29
N ASP A 51 17.85 17.81 34.85
CA ASP A 51 17.65 19.26 34.72
C ASP A 51 17.80 20.04 36.06
N VAL A 52 17.39 19.44 37.17
CA VAL A 52 17.43 20.10 38.49
C VAL A 52 18.77 19.94 39.18
N SER A 53 19.36 18.74 39.16
CA SER A 53 20.60 18.46 39.93
C SER A 53 21.88 18.63 39.10
N GLY A 54 21.77 18.77 37.79
CA GLY A 54 22.91 18.83 36.88
C GLY A 54 23.74 17.54 36.78
N LYS A 55 23.39 16.49 37.55
CA LYS A 55 24.10 15.22 37.60
C LYS A 55 23.73 14.36 36.38
N PHE A 56 24.70 13.58 35.88
CA PHE A 56 24.42 12.56 34.88
C PHE A 56 23.78 11.34 35.54
N ILE A 57 22.68 10.90 34.90
CA ILE A 57 21.90 9.73 35.31
C ILE A 57 22.02 8.68 34.22
N ASP A 58 22.30 7.45 34.67
CA ASP A 58 22.30 6.28 33.76
C ASP A 58 20.88 6.00 33.27
N ARG A 59 20.71 5.99 31.96
CA ARG A 59 19.42 5.72 31.29
C ARG A 59 18.87 4.34 31.63
N PHE A 60 19.72 3.39 31.84
CA PHE A 60 19.37 1.98 32.00
C PHE A 60 19.35 1.47 33.43
N ASN A 61 19.35 2.35 34.40
CA ASN A 61 19.29 2.00 35.83
C ASN A 61 18.22 0.93 36.10
N SER A 62 18.59 -0.08 36.91
CA SER A 62 17.74 -1.20 37.36
C SER A 62 17.15 -2.04 36.24
N ARG A 63 17.86 -2.14 35.10
CA ARG A 63 17.37 -2.86 33.91
C ARG A 63 18.29 -3.97 33.49
N ILE A 64 17.67 -5.03 32.96
CA ILE A 64 18.37 -6.03 32.15
C ILE A 64 18.66 -5.38 30.80
N ILE A 65 19.88 -5.59 30.32
CA ILE A 65 20.41 -4.98 29.11
C ILE A 65 20.49 -5.99 28.00
N PHE A 66 19.99 -5.60 26.85
CA PHE A 66 20.04 -6.34 25.58
C PHE A 66 20.91 -5.55 24.61
N PRO A 67 22.16 -5.97 24.33
CA PRO A 67 22.98 -5.33 23.31
C PRO A 67 22.33 -5.42 21.93
N VAL A 68 22.21 -4.29 21.24
CA VAL A 68 21.70 -4.19 19.87
C VAL A 68 22.89 -4.07 18.94
N ASN A 69 23.09 -5.06 18.09
CA ASN A 69 24.21 -5.12 17.18
C ASN A 69 23.83 -4.64 15.78
N ASN A 70 24.81 -4.07 15.07
CA ASN A 70 24.74 -3.88 13.63
C ASN A 70 24.90 -5.23 12.89
N ILE A 71 24.82 -5.24 11.56
CA ILE A 71 24.94 -6.46 10.77
C ILE A 71 26.34 -7.10 10.91
N ALA A 72 27.37 -6.32 11.19
CA ALA A 72 28.73 -6.82 11.39
C ALA A 72 28.90 -7.54 12.74
N GLY A 73 28.01 -7.29 13.71
CA GLY A 73 28.05 -7.84 15.05
C GLY A 73 28.60 -6.87 16.10
N ASP A 74 28.87 -5.60 15.71
CA ASP A 74 29.29 -4.58 16.64
C ASP A 74 28.09 -4.04 17.41
N THR A 75 28.25 -3.87 18.73
CA THR A 75 27.18 -3.30 19.58
C THR A 75 27.09 -1.78 19.36
N VAL A 76 25.95 -1.31 18.89
CA VAL A 76 25.69 0.10 18.55
C VAL A 76 24.62 0.76 19.42
N ALA A 77 23.87 -0.03 20.18
CA ALA A 77 22.81 0.45 21.09
C ALA A 77 22.46 -0.61 22.13
N PHE A 78 21.56 -0.25 23.03
CA PHE A 78 21.03 -1.15 24.05
C PHE A 78 19.52 -1.04 24.14
N GLY A 79 18.86 -2.17 24.40
CA GLY A 79 17.53 -2.25 24.97
C GLY A 79 17.62 -2.51 26.46
N GLY A 80 16.72 -1.94 27.24
CA GLY A 80 16.68 -2.15 28.69
C GLY A 80 15.30 -2.53 29.18
N ARG A 81 15.18 -3.66 29.90
CA ARG A 81 13.92 -4.11 30.52
C ARG A 81 14.00 -3.99 32.03
N ILE A 82 13.02 -3.31 32.65
CA ILE A 82 12.92 -3.24 34.09
C ILE A 82 12.47 -4.60 34.68
N ILE A 83 13.06 -5.00 35.81
CA ILE A 83 12.72 -6.27 36.48
C ILE A 83 11.52 -6.09 37.41
N LYS A 84 11.48 -4.95 38.15
CA LYS A 84 10.41 -4.65 39.12
C LYS A 84 9.26 -3.93 38.43
N GLU A 85 8.06 -4.40 38.62
CA GLU A 85 6.87 -3.68 38.21
C GLU A 85 6.74 -2.34 38.93
N GLY A 86 6.34 -1.31 38.21
CA GLY A 86 6.21 0.04 38.75
C GLY A 86 5.71 1.03 37.71
N LYS A 87 5.78 2.33 38.05
CA LYS A 87 5.34 3.43 37.16
C LYS A 87 6.26 3.67 35.94
N LEU A 88 7.43 3.05 35.91
CA LEU A 88 8.40 3.22 34.83
C LEU A 88 8.08 2.34 33.62
N ALA A 89 8.42 2.82 32.42
CA ALA A 89 8.26 2.06 31.19
C ALA A 89 8.95 0.70 31.27
N LYS A 90 8.23 -0.38 30.93
CA LYS A 90 8.71 -1.77 30.96
C LYS A 90 9.98 -1.94 30.11
N TYR A 91 10.00 -1.35 28.93
CA TYR A 91 11.15 -1.34 28.02
C TYR A 91 11.57 0.09 27.68
N ILE A 92 12.86 0.30 27.56
CA ILE A 92 13.44 1.51 26.97
C ILE A 92 14.56 1.11 26.02
N ASN A 93 14.87 1.98 25.07
CA ASN A 93 15.96 1.79 24.11
C ASN A 93 16.93 2.97 24.19
N SER A 94 18.15 2.78 23.69
CA SER A 94 19.06 3.88 23.41
C SER A 94 18.35 4.93 22.54
N PRO A 95 18.67 6.23 22.69
CA PRO A 95 18.25 7.25 21.76
C PRO A 95 18.89 7.00 20.39
N GLU A 96 18.41 7.65 19.37
CA GLU A 96 19.07 7.61 18.05
C GLU A 96 20.41 8.30 18.12
N THR A 97 21.41 7.68 17.50
CA THR A 97 22.78 8.18 17.39
C THR A 97 23.22 8.11 15.93
N GLU A 98 24.45 8.54 15.64
CA GLU A 98 25.02 8.36 14.31
C GLU A 98 25.04 6.89 13.89
N PHE A 99 25.38 5.97 14.81
CA PHE A 99 25.50 4.54 14.56
C PHE A 99 24.22 3.74 14.76
N TYR A 100 23.21 4.29 15.43
CA TYR A 100 21.95 3.63 15.74
C TYR A 100 20.75 4.43 15.24
N LYS A 101 20.08 3.90 14.23
CA LYS A 101 18.81 4.39 13.70
C LYS A 101 17.76 3.31 13.87
N LYS A 102 16.86 3.50 14.83
CA LYS A 102 15.85 2.53 15.23
C LYS A 102 15.00 2.00 14.08
N GLY A 103 14.63 2.90 13.16
CA GLY A 103 13.82 2.55 11.99
C GLY A 103 14.54 1.75 10.89
N SER A 104 15.85 1.48 11.03
CA SER A 104 16.65 0.71 10.06
C SER A 104 17.41 -0.45 10.70
N MET A 105 17.32 -0.61 12.02
CA MET A 105 18.00 -1.69 12.74
C MET A 105 17.05 -2.82 13.07
N ILE A 106 17.56 -4.03 13.10
CA ILE A 106 16.84 -5.26 13.44
C ILE A 106 17.63 -6.01 14.49
N TYR A 107 17.00 -6.27 15.64
CA TYR A 107 17.62 -7.04 16.71
C TYR A 107 17.86 -8.50 16.29
N ASN A 108 19.05 -9.02 16.61
CA ASN A 108 19.51 -10.37 16.30
C ASN A 108 19.69 -10.71 14.82
N LEU A 109 19.63 -9.74 13.89
CA LEU A 109 19.84 -10.02 12.47
C LEU A 109 21.31 -10.44 12.20
N ASP A 110 22.25 -9.93 12.98
CA ASP A 110 23.67 -10.28 12.93
C ASP A 110 23.92 -11.78 13.10
N LYS A 111 23.16 -12.45 13.97
CA LYS A 111 23.24 -13.91 14.20
C LYS A 111 22.29 -14.67 13.27
N ALA A 112 21.04 -14.23 13.16
CA ALA A 112 20.01 -14.91 12.37
C ALA A 112 20.42 -15.08 10.89
N LYS A 113 21.14 -14.12 10.30
CA LYS A 113 21.63 -14.18 8.91
C LYS A 113 22.44 -15.46 8.61
N ASN A 114 23.06 -16.08 9.60
CA ASN A 114 23.81 -17.32 9.42
C ASN A 114 22.91 -18.50 9.04
N SER A 115 21.61 -18.43 9.37
CA SER A 115 20.63 -19.47 9.00
C SER A 115 20.17 -19.38 7.52
N ARG A 116 20.57 -18.34 6.78
CA ARG A 116 20.16 -18.14 5.37
C ARG A 116 20.54 -19.29 4.43
N ALA A 117 21.59 -20.05 4.79
CA ALA A 117 22.02 -21.20 4.00
C ALA A 117 21.05 -22.41 4.13
N THR A 118 20.30 -22.49 5.22
CA THR A 118 19.40 -23.62 5.54
C THR A 118 17.92 -23.25 5.37
N THR A 119 17.55 -21.96 5.46
CA THR A 119 16.17 -21.53 5.34
C THR A 119 16.05 -20.16 4.67
N LYS A 120 14.96 -19.99 3.92
CA LYS A 120 14.53 -18.68 3.39
C LYS A 120 13.62 -17.91 4.35
N GLU A 121 13.30 -18.50 5.50
CA GLU A 121 12.37 -17.96 6.48
C GLU A 121 13.10 -17.36 7.67
N VAL A 122 12.54 -16.26 8.20
CA VAL A 122 12.95 -15.66 9.46
C VAL A 122 11.70 -15.25 10.22
N ILE A 123 11.69 -15.48 11.53
CA ILE A 123 10.57 -15.17 12.41
C ILE A 123 10.76 -13.78 12.98
N ILE A 124 9.76 -12.92 12.82
CA ILE A 124 9.76 -11.55 13.37
C ILE A 124 8.81 -11.54 14.56
N VAL A 125 9.36 -11.29 15.74
CA VAL A 125 8.62 -11.15 17.00
C VAL A 125 8.68 -9.71 17.52
N GLU A 126 7.94 -9.37 18.59
CA GLU A 126 7.85 -7.99 19.08
C GLU A 126 9.09 -7.54 19.85
N GLY A 127 9.58 -8.37 20.77
CA GLY A 127 10.52 -7.94 21.80
C GLY A 127 11.84 -8.71 21.86
N TYR A 128 12.72 -8.14 22.64
CA TYR A 128 14.06 -8.72 22.90
C TYR A 128 13.98 -10.10 23.57
N ILE A 129 13.08 -10.24 24.55
CA ILE A 129 12.93 -11.49 25.31
C ILE A 129 12.37 -12.58 24.41
N ASP A 130 11.39 -12.27 23.57
CA ASP A 130 10.81 -13.23 22.63
C ASP A 130 11.90 -13.80 21.73
N VAL A 131 12.76 -12.93 21.19
CA VAL A 131 13.92 -13.38 20.39
C VAL A 131 14.81 -14.33 21.18
N VAL A 132 15.21 -13.95 22.40
CA VAL A 132 16.16 -14.74 23.17
C VAL A 132 15.53 -16.07 23.62
N SER A 133 14.24 -16.08 23.95
CA SER A 133 13.48 -17.31 24.33
C SER A 133 13.36 -18.26 23.15
N VAL A 134 12.91 -17.79 21.99
CA VAL A 134 12.79 -18.58 20.76
C VAL A 134 14.16 -19.12 20.33
N TYR A 135 15.18 -18.27 20.40
CA TYR A 135 16.56 -18.66 20.11
C TYR A 135 17.08 -19.74 21.09
N SER A 136 16.77 -19.60 22.38
CA SER A 136 17.14 -20.56 23.44
C SER A 136 16.49 -21.93 23.24
N ALA A 137 15.30 -21.98 22.63
CA ALA A 137 14.65 -23.23 22.23
C ALA A 137 15.27 -23.88 20.99
N GLY A 138 16.32 -23.28 20.41
CA GLY A 138 17.06 -23.80 19.26
C GLY A 138 16.49 -23.38 17.90
N ILE A 139 15.71 -22.28 17.83
CA ILE A 139 15.24 -21.66 16.60
C ILE A 139 16.06 -20.41 16.37
N LYS A 140 17.09 -20.50 15.50
CA LYS A 140 18.12 -19.48 15.36
C LYS A 140 17.74 -18.33 14.40
N ASN A 141 16.79 -18.55 13.50
CA ASN A 141 16.28 -17.60 12.52
C ASN A 141 15.15 -16.74 13.09
N VAL A 142 15.38 -16.09 14.23
CA VAL A 142 14.42 -15.19 14.90
C VAL A 142 14.99 -13.80 15.10
N ILE A 143 14.20 -12.76 14.86
CA ILE A 143 14.59 -11.35 14.93
C ILE A 143 13.45 -10.51 15.52
N ALA A 144 13.75 -9.27 15.93
CA ALA A 144 12.74 -8.32 16.35
C ALA A 144 13.01 -6.90 15.84
N ASN A 145 11.94 -6.13 15.67
CA ASN A 145 11.98 -4.73 15.24
C ASN A 145 12.18 -3.72 16.38
N SER A 146 12.41 -4.19 17.61
CA SER A 146 12.82 -3.39 18.77
C SER A 146 11.84 -2.28 19.22
N GLY A 147 10.54 -2.60 19.25
CA GLY A 147 9.51 -1.72 19.84
C GLY A 147 9.12 -0.53 18.96
N THR A 148 9.24 -0.66 17.65
CA THR A 148 8.64 0.24 16.66
C THR A 148 7.82 -0.57 15.66
N ALA A 149 6.85 0.06 14.97
CA ALA A 149 6.22 -0.60 13.83
C ALA A 149 7.26 -0.92 12.75
N LEU A 150 7.21 -2.13 12.19
CA LEU A 150 8.12 -2.57 11.12
C LEU A 150 8.12 -1.57 9.95
N THR A 151 9.29 -1.09 9.57
CA THR A 151 9.47 -0.07 8.52
C THR A 151 9.80 -0.70 7.17
N GLU A 152 9.60 0.07 6.08
CA GLU A 152 10.04 -0.36 4.74
C GLU A 152 11.56 -0.58 4.66
N LYS A 153 12.35 0.22 5.38
CA LYS A 153 13.81 0.04 5.43
C LYS A 153 14.19 -1.27 6.10
N GLN A 154 13.47 -1.61 7.18
CA GLN A 154 13.69 -2.85 7.90
C GLN A 154 13.30 -4.08 7.09
N ILE A 155 12.13 -4.08 6.44
CA ILE A 155 11.71 -5.23 5.62
C ILE A 155 12.62 -5.42 4.40
N ASN A 156 13.03 -4.33 3.74
CA ASN A 156 13.99 -4.39 2.63
C ASN A 156 15.37 -4.90 3.08
N LEU A 157 15.77 -4.62 4.32
CA LEU A 157 16.98 -5.18 4.89
C LEU A 157 16.84 -6.68 5.15
N ILE A 158 15.70 -7.13 5.69
CA ILE A 158 15.41 -8.54 5.96
C ILE A 158 15.42 -9.34 4.65
N TRP A 159 14.79 -8.84 3.59
CA TRP A 159 14.73 -9.51 2.29
C TRP A 159 16.10 -9.71 1.62
N LYS A 160 17.14 -8.96 2.00
CA LYS A 160 18.51 -9.26 1.54
C LYS A 160 19.05 -10.62 2.03
N PHE A 161 18.45 -11.16 3.09
CA PHE A 161 18.88 -12.43 3.71
C PHE A 161 17.80 -13.51 3.67
N PHE A 162 16.52 -13.13 3.80
CA PHE A 162 15.39 -14.04 3.92
C PHE A 162 14.23 -13.56 3.06
N SER A 163 13.87 -14.32 2.02
CA SER A 163 12.79 -13.94 1.11
C SER A 163 11.38 -14.16 1.70
N ASN A 164 11.26 -14.95 2.77
CA ASN A 164 10.01 -15.37 3.37
C ASN A 164 9.93 -15.04 4.87
N PRO A 165 9.94 -13.77 5.29
CA PRO A 165 9.74 -13.41 6.71
C PRO A 165 8.35 -13.80 7.19
N ILE A 166 8.28 -14.31 8.44
CA ILE A 166 7.06 -14.70 9.14
C ILE A 166 6.86 -13.75 10.31
N ILE A 167 5.80 -12.96 10.28
CA ILE A 167 5.42 -12.06 11.37
C ILE A 167 4.61 -12.86 12.38
N CYS A 168 5.12 -12.94 13.62
CA CYS A 168 4.54 -13.68 14.73
C CYS A 168 4.55 -12.77 15.97
N LEU A 169 3.50 -11.97 16.11
CA LEU A 169 3.33 -11.01 17.20
C LEU A 169 2.47 -11.60 18.31
N ASP A 170 2.34 -10.87 19.42
CA ASP A 170 1.57 -11.29 20.59
C ASP A 170 0.11 -11.59 20.23
N GLY A 171 -0.49 -12.59 20.87
CA GLY A 171 -1.86 -13.05 20.59
C GLY A 171 -2.96 -12.18 21.20
N ASP A 172 -2.62 -11.04 21.79
CA ASP A 172 -3.58 -10.07 22.32
C ASP A 172 -4.16 -9.15 21.23
N GLN A 173 -5.15 -8.34 21.59
CA GLN A 173 -5.77 -7.38 20.65
C GLN A 173 -4.79 -6.33 20.14
N SER A 174 -3.78 -5.96 20.94
CA SER A 174 -2.74 -4.99 20.55
C SER A 174 -1.85 -5.57 19.46
N GLY A 175 -1.37 -6.81 19.66
CA GLY A 175 -0.55 -7.51 18.68
C GLY A 175 -1.29 -7.80 17.38
N GLN A 176 -2.58 -8.19 17.44
CA GLN A 176 -3.41 -8.37 16.25
C GLN A 176 -3.58 -7.06 15.46
N ASN A 177 -3.83 -5.94 16.15
CA ASN A 177 -3.93 -4.63 15.50
C ASN A 177 -2.57 -4.16 14.94
N ALA A 178 -1.47 -4.50 15.60
CA ALA A 178 -0.12 -4.22 15.11
C ALA A 178 0.17 -5.04 13.86
N ALA A 179 -0.17 -6.34 13.85
CA ALA A 179 0.00 -7.22 12.71
C ALA A 179 -0.78 -6.73 11.48
N LEU A 180 -2.03 -6.28 11.66
CA LEU A 180 -2.81 -5.71 10.56
C LEU A 180 -2.16 -4.46 9.99
N ARG A 181 -1.76 -3.50 10.84
CA ARG A 181 -1.07 -2.27 10.38
C ARG A 181 0.20 -2.57 9.62
N ILE A 182 0.95 -3.59 10.05
CA ILE A 182 2.13 -4.08 9.34
C ILE A 182 1.73 -4.68 7.99
N ALA A 183 0.67 -5.50 7.94
CA ALA A 183 0.18 -6.10 6.71
C ALA A 183 -0.24 -5.04 5.68
N GLU A 184 -1.05 -4.06 6.08
CA GLU A 184 -1.47 -2.96 5.20
C GLU A 184 -0.28 -2.13 4.68
N LYS A 185 0.69 -1.85 5.54
CA LYS A 185 1.88 -1.07 5.18
C LYS A 185 2.83 -1.81 4.24
N LEU A 186 2.97 -3.12 4.41
CA LEU A 186 3.92 -3.93 3.65
C LEU A 186 3.32 -4.56 2.39
N LEU A 187 2.00 -4.67 2.28
CA LEU A 187 1.32 -5.19 1.09
C LEU A 187 1.77 -4.52 -0.22
N PRO A 188 2.00 -3.18 -0.27
CA PRO A 188 2.50 -2.53 -1.48
C PRO A 188 3.88 -2.98 -1.95
N LEU A 189 4.67 -3.62 -1.07
CA LEU A 189 6.08 -3.91 -1.30
C LEU A 189 6.35 -5.36 -1.73
N ILE A 190 5.34 -6.25 -1.61
CA ILE A 190 5.50 -7.65 -2.00
C ILE A 190 5.64 -7.80 -3.51
N ASN A 191 6.37 -8.85 -3.93
CA ASN A 191 6.51 -9.27 -5.31
C ASN A 191 6.69 -10.80 -5.38
N GLU A 192 6.99 -11.35 -6.55
CA GLU A 192 7.16 -12.80 -6.74
C GLU A 192 8.28 -13.42 -5.89
N ASP A 193 9.35 -12.68 -5.65
CA ASP A 193 10.52 -13.14 -4.90
C ASP A 193 10.40 -12.87 -3.39
N ASN A 194 9.81 -11.73 -3.01
CA ASN A 194 9.74 -11.22 -1.65
C ASN A 194 8.32 -11.36 -1.09
N LYS A 195 8.12 -12.40 -0.29
CA LYS A 195 6.83 -12.71 0.34
C LYS A 195 6.84 -12.28 1.79
N ILE A 196 5.66 -12.22 2.40
CA ILE A 196 5.46 -11.98 3.83
C ILE A 196 4.39 -12.94 4.32
N PHE A 197 4.65 -13.59 5.44
CA PHE A 197 3.73 -14.49 6.09
C PHE A 197 3.36 -13.99 7.48
N PHE A 198 2.20 -14.39 7.95
CA PHE A 198 1.70 -14.14 9.30
C PHE A 198 1.38 -15.45 9.99
N SER A 199 1.85 -15.60 11.22
CA SER A 199 1.49 -16.68 12.11
C SER A 199 0.80 -16.07 13.32
N GLU A 200 -0.43 -16.52 13.59
CA GLU A 200 -1.27 -15.99 14.66
C GLU A 200 -1.00 -16.74 15.95
N MET A 201 -0.55 -16.02 16.99
CA MET A 201 -0.41 -16.59 18.32
C MET A 201 -1.80 -16.85 18.93
N PRO A 202 -1.99 -17.94 19.68
CA PRO A 202 -3.23 -18.17 20.44
C PRO A 202 -3.52 -17.01 21.39
N ASN A 203 -4.81 -16.70 21.58
CA ASN A 203 -5.24 -15.56 22.41
C ASN A 203 -4.55 -15.49 23.77
N GLY A 204 -3.95 -14.35 24.07
CA GLY A 204 -3.32 -14.03 25.35
C GLY A 204 -1.95 -14.64 25.58
N ASN A 205 -1.32 -15.24 24.56
CA ASN A 205 0.04 -15.77 24.68
C ASN A 205 1.03 -14.89 23.90
N ASP A 206 2.19 -14.66 24.50
CA ASP A 206 3.36 -14.10 23.81
C ASP A 206 4.22 -15.25 23.28
N PRO A 207 5.09 -15.04 22.26
CA PRO A 207 5.96 -16.09 21.74
C PRO A 207 6.87 -16.73 22.79
N ASP A 208 7.41 -15.95 23.76
CA ASP A 208 8.25 -16.46 24.85
C ASP A 208 7.44 -17.36 25.81
N GLU A 209 6.27 -16.96 26.23
CA GLU A 209 5.40 -17.76 27.10
C GLU A 209 4.92 -19.03 26.40
N PHE A 210 4.53 -18.93 25.14
CA PHE A 210 4.05 -20.07 24.37
C PHE A 210 5.13 -21.14 24.24
N ILE A 211 6.37 -20.75 23.90
CA ILE A 211 7.46 -21.71 23.69
C ILE A 211 7.90 -22.38 25.00
N ILE A 212 7.83 -21.65 26.12
CA ILE A 212 8.12 -22.19 27.45
C ILE A 212 7.06 -23.23 27.85
N LYS A 213 5.78 -22.94 27.63
CA LYS A 213 4.66 -23.81 28.03
C LYS A 213 4.48 -25.02 27.13
N ASN A 214 4.62 -24.84 25.83
CA ASN A 214 4.23 -25.82 24.83
C ASN A 214 5.40 -26.46 24.11
N GLY A 215 6.61 -25.92 24.25
CA GLY A 215 7.82 -26.44 23.64
C GLY A 215 8.03 -26.03 22.18
N LYS A 216 9.22 -26.37 21.66
CA LYS A 216 9.68 -26.00 20.32
C LYS A 216 8.79 -26.57 19.21
N ASP A 217 8.41 -27.83 19.30
CA ASP A 217 7.70 -28.55 18.22
C ASP A 217 6.30 -27.98 18.01
N ASN A 218 5.61 -27.62 19.09
CA ASN A 218 4.30 -26.96 19.02
C ASN A 218 4.42 -25.55 18.43
N PHE A 219 5.49 -24.81 18.75
CA PHE A 219 5.75 -23.50 18.15
C PHE A 219 6.04 -23.62 16.65
N LEU A 220 6.85 -24.59 16.23
CA LEU A 220 7.09 -24.87 14.81
C LEU A 220 5.81 -25.29 14.07
N SER A 221 4.96 -26.09 14.71
CA SER A 221 3.64 -26.48 14.14
C SER A 221 2.74 -25.25 13.93
N LEU A 222 2.77 -24.28 14.86
CA LEU A 222 2.05 -23.02 14.72
C LEU A 222 2.59 -22.21 13.53
N LEU A 223 3.91 -22.12 13.38
CA LEU A 223 4.54 -21.43 12.25
C LEU A 223 4.27 -22.11 10.90
N ASN A 224 4.06 -23.42 10.87
CA ASN A 224 3.68 -24.15 9.64
C ASN A 224 2.29 -23.78 9.15
N ASN A 225 1.38 -23.34 10.05
CA ASN A 225 0.05 -22.85 9.72
C ASN A 225 0.00 -21.37 9.32
N LYS A 226 1.17 -20.77 9.01
CA LYS A 226 1.27 -19.37 8.59
C LYS A 226 0.45 -19.06 7.34
N LYS A 227 -0.09 -17.87 7.28
CA LYS A 227 -0.86 -17.34 6.15
C LYS A 227 -0.01 -16.34 5.39
N ILE A 228 -0.05 -16.39 4.07
CA ILE A 228 0.55 -15.33 3.25
C ILE A 228 -0.25 -14.03 3.41
N ILE A 229 0.42 -12.89 3.30
CA ILE A 229 -0.11 -11.56 3.64
C ILE A 229 -1.50 -11.26 3.06
N GLN A 230 -1.77 -11.58 1.80
CA GLN A 230 -3.08 -11.33 1.20
C GLN A 230 -4.17 -12.21 1.83
N THR A 231 -3.86 -13.47 2.18
CA THR A 231 -4.81 -14.35 2.87
C THR A 231 -5.05 -13.87 4.30
N TYR A 232 -4.00 -13.41 4.99
CA TYR A 232 -4.12 -12.85 6.33
C TYR A 232 -5.06 -11.61 6.34
N ILE A 233 -4.84 -10.68 5.42
CA ILE A 233 -5.68 -9.48 5.25
C ILE A 233 -7.12 -9.88 4.95
N TRP A 234 -7.33 -10.80 4.02
CA TRP A 234 -8.66 -11.30 3.67
C TRP A 234 -9.39 -11.86 4.89
N ASP A 235 -8.77 -12.78 5.62
CA ASP A 235 -9.37 -13.45 6.78
C ASP A 235 -9.69 -12.44 7.89
N TYR A 236 -8.79 -11.48 8.14
CA TYR A 236 -9.01 -10.43 9.14
C TYR A 236 -10.24 -9.59 8.81
N PHE A 237 -10.32 -9.01 7.63
CA PHE A 237 -11.46 -8.18 7.26
C PHE A 237 -12.76 -8.98 7.16
N LEU A 238 -12.70 -10.21 6.66
CA LEU A 238 -13.84 -11.11 6.57
C LEU A 238 -14.42 -11.47 7.95
N SER A 239 -13.58 -11.58 8.98
CA SER A 239 -14.01 -11.86 10.36
C SER A 239 -14.77 -10.69 11.00
N LYS A 240 -14.65 -9.47 10.47
CA LYS A 240 -15.26 -8.25 11.02
C LYS A 240 -16.60 -7.89 10.41
N ILE A 241 -17.05 -8.60 9.37
CA ILE A 241 -18.30 -8.28 8.66
C ILE A 241 -19.38 -9.34 8.90
N ASN A 242 -20.62 -8.87 8.91
CA ASN A 242 -21.77 -9.77 8.80
C ASN A 242 -22.02 -10.12 7.33
N ARG A 243 -21.76 -11.41 6.99
CA ARG A 243 -21.87 -11.93 5.61
C ARG A 243 -23.32 -11.92 5.06
N ASN A 244 -24.30 -11.69 5.91
CA ASN A 244 -25.72 -11.58 5.52
C ASN A 244 -26.13 -10.12 5.26
N ASN A 245 -25.25 -9.14 5.53
CA ASN A 245 -25.52 -7.73 5.34
C ASN A 245 -24.87 -7.22 4.03
N PRO A 246 -25.66 -6.90 2.96
CA PRO A 246 -25.12 -6.43 1.69
C PRO A 246 -24.30 -5.14 1.79
N PHE A 247 -24.61 -4.26 2.74
CA PHE A 247 -23.88 -2.99 2.94
C PHE A 247 -22.48 -3.26 3.48
N GLU A 248 -22.35 -4.20 4.42
CA GLU A 248 -21.06 -4.60 4.98
C GLU A 248 -20.20 -5.33 3.95
N ILE A 249 -20.78 -6.22 3.15
CA ILE A 249 -20.10 -6.88 2.03
C ILE A 249 -19.60 -5.84 1.01
N SER A 250 -20.44 -4.86 0.65
CA SER A 250 -20.05 -3.80 -0.28
C SER A 250 -18.90 -2.96 0.25
N LYS A 251 -18.91 -2.60 1.55
CA LYS A 251 -17.81 -1.88 2.20
C LYS A 251 -16.53 -2.72 2.20
N PHE A 252 -16.64 -3.98 2.61
CA PHE A 252 -15.52 -4.94 2.59
C PHE A 252 -14.90 -5.06 1.20
N GLU A 253 -15.70 -5.21 0.14
CA GLU A 253 -15.22 -5.29 -1.23
C GLU A 253 -14.42 -4.05 -1.64
N LYS A 254 -14.91 -2.85 -1.27
CA LYS A 254 -14.20 -1.58 -1.55
C LYS A 254 -12.86 -1.51 -0.83
N GLU A 255 -12.82 -1.89 0.44
CA GLU A 255 -11.60 -1.91 1.27
C GLU A 255 -10.55 -2.87 0.68
N ILE A 256 -10.95 -4.10 0.37
CA ILE A 256 -10.06 -5.11 -0.21
C ILE A 256 -9.53 -4.66 -1.58
N LYS A 257 -10.37 -4.10 -2.44
CA LYS A 257 -9.93 -3.55 -3.74
C LYS A 257 -8.92 -2.43 -3.55
N LYS A 258 -9.17 -1.49 -2.62
CA LYS A 258 -8.25 -0.39 -2.30
C LYS A 258 -6.87 -0.92 -1.89
N LEU A 259 -6.84 -1.94 -1.02
CA LEU A 259 -5.60 -2.59 -0.60
C LEU A 259 -4.89 -3.28 -1.76
N CYS A 260 -5.60 -4.02 -2.63
CA CYS A 260 -5.01 -4.62 -3.82
C CYS A 260 -4.39 -3.58 -4.77
N TYR A 261 -5.06 -2.45 -4.97
CA TYR A 261 -4.53 -1.39 -5.84
C TYR A 261 -3.26 -0.73 -5.31
N SER A 262 -2.95 -0.88 -4.02
CA SER A 262 -1.70 -0.39 -3.43
C SER A 262 -0.47 -1.23 -3.79
N ILE A 263 -0.65 -2.47 -4.26
CA ILE A 263 0.46 -3.36 -4.65
C ILE A 263 1.20 -2.74 -5.84
N LYS A 264 2.52 -2.56 -5.70
CA LYS A 264 3.37 -1.93 -6.72
C LYS A 264 3.65 -2.86 -7.90
N ASP A 265 3.79 -4.15 -7.66
CA ASP A 265 3.96 -5.16 -8.70
C ASP A 265 2.66 -5.35 -9.48
N GLU A 266 2.63 -4.90 -10.74
CA GLU A 266 1.42 -4.91 -11.57
C GLU A 266 0.93 -6.33 -11.88
N THR A 267 1.86 -7.28 -12.06
CA THR A 267 1.52 -8.68 -12.35
C THR A 267 0.90 -9.34 -11.13
N LEU A 268 1.55 -9.21 -9.98
CA LEU A 268 1.04 -9.75 -8.72
C LEU A 268 -0.29 -9.10 -8.33
N LYS A 269 -0.41 -7.77 -8.48
CA LYS A 269 -1.66 -7.02 -8.25
C LYS A 269 -2.83 -7.63 -9.00
N LYS A 270 -2.64 -7.93 -10.29
CA LYS A 270 -3.68 -8.53 -11.13
C LYS A 270 -4.16 -9.85 -10.55
N TYR A 271 -3.26 -10.77 -10.23
CA TYR A 271 -3.61 -12.09 -9.73
C TYR A 271 -4.21 -12.06 -8.32
N VAL A 272 -3.70 -11.21 -7.43
CA VAL A 272 -4.27 -11.02 -6.08
C VAL A 272 -5.68 -10.43 -6.17
N LEU A 273 -5.91 -9.47 -7.07
CA LEU A 273 -7.24 -8.90 -7.30
C LEU A 273 -8.22 -9.95 -7.86
N GLU A 274 -7.78 -10.77 -8.83
CA GLU A 274 -8.59 -11.85 -9.39
C GLU A 274 -8.99 -12.88 -8.32
N ASP A 275 -8.05 -13.32 -7.46
CA ASP A 275 -8.32 -14.22 -6.34
C ASP A 275 -9.36 -13.64 -5.37
N PHE A 276 -9.21 -12.36 -5.01
CA PHE A 276 -10.16 -11.71 -4.11
C PHE A 276 -11.54 -11.53 -4.73
N LEU A 277 -11.62 -11.16 -6.00
CA LEU A 277 -12.90 -11.05 -6.71
C LEU A 277 -13.62 -12.41 -6.82
N GLU A 278 -12.88 -13.49 -7.01
CA GLU A 278 -13.45 -14.84 -7.01
C GLU A 278 -13.98 -15.22 -5.62
N LYS A 279 -13.23 -14.93 -4.56
CA LYS A 279 -13.66 -15.16 -3.17
C LYS A 279 -14.91 -14.32 -2.83
N ILE A 280 -14.97 -13.04 -3.23
CA ILE A 280 -16.15 -12.17 -3.04
C ILE A 280 -17.38 -12.74 -3.74
N LYS A 281 -17.24 -13.24 -4.98
CA LYS A 281 -18.34 -13.89 -5.70
C LYS A 281 -18.92 -15.08 -4.93
N LYS A 282 -18.10 -15.80 -4.18
CA LYS A 282 -18.54 -16.94 -3.34
C LYS A 282 -19.29 -16.48 -2.08
N LEU A 283 -19.05 -15.26 -1.60
CA LEU A 283 -19.74 -14.68 -0.44
C LEU A 283 -21.14 -14.14 -0.79
N THR A 284 -21.43 -13.84 -2.05
CA THR A 284 -22.70 -13.25 -2.45
C THR A 284 -23.80 -14.30 -2.59
N PRO A 285 -25.00 -14.12 -1.96
CA PRO A 285 -26.10 -15.09 -2.03
C PRO A 285 -26.64 -15.33 -3.44
N LEU A 286 -26.27 -14.48 -4.41
CA LEU A 286 -26.70 -14.58 -5.81
C LEU A 286 -26.26 -15.87 -6.52
N GLN A 287 -25.35 -16.66 -5.93
CA GLN A 287 -24.95 -17.93 -6.53
C GLN A 287 -25.95 -19.08 -6.31
N SER A 288 -26.71 -19.05 -5.21
CA SER A 288 -27.73 -20.09 -4.96
C SER A 288 -28.97 -19.98 -5.87
N ASN A 289 -29.21 -18.81 -6.46
CA ASN A 289 -30.38 -18.55 -7.32
C ASN A 289 -30.09 -18.52 -8.84
N ARG A 290 -28.85 -18.88 -9.26
CA ARG A 290 -28.59 -19.00 -10.72
C ARG A 290 -29.45 -20.04 -11.40
N GLN A 291 -29.92 -21.06 -10.69
CA GLN A 291 -30.89 -22.03 -11.23
C GLN A 291 -32.32 -21.43 -11.36
N ALA A 292 -32.72 -20.52 -10.48
CA ALA A 292 -34.00 -19.82 -10.59
C ALA A 292 -33.97 -18.78 -11.73
N PHE A 293 -32.88 -18.01 -11.85
CA PHE A 293 -32.70 -17.08 -12.97
C PHE A 293 -32.50 -17.79 -14.31
N SER A 294 -31.99 -19.01 -14.35
CA SER A 294 -31.91 -19.79 -15.59
C SER A 294 -33.29 -20.25 -16.08
N ARG A 295 -34.28 -20.44 -15.18
CA ARG A 295 -35.66 -20.72 -15.57
C ARG A 295 -36.38 -19.49 -16.13
N PHE A 296 -36.12 -18.28 -15.57
CA PHE A 296 -36.61 -17.03 -16.15
C PHE A 296 -35.92 -16.71 -17.51
N LYS A 297 -34.66 -17.09 -17.71
CA LYS A 297 -33.95 -16.92 -18.98
C LYS A 297 -34.53 -17.79 -20.12
N LYS A 298 -35.11 -18.94 -19.82
CA LYS A 298 -35.70 -19.82 -20.84
C LYS A 298 -37.00 -19.26 -21.43
N TYR A 299 -37.76 -18.41 -20.69
CA TYR A 299 -38.98 -17.81 -21.19
C TYR A 299 -38.78 -16.56 -22.06
N ASN A 300 -37.62 -15.87 -21.91
CA ASN A 300 -37.21 -14.68 -22.66
C ASN A 300 -36.16 -14.92 -23.74
N GLN A 301 -35.79 -16.18 -24.00
CA GLN A 301 -34.65 -16.46 -24.91
C GLN A 301 -34.92 -16.21 -26.39
N GLN A 302 -36.19 -16.07 -26.80
CA GLN A 302 -36.50 -15.77 -28.22
C GLN A 302 -36.45 -14.28 -28.62
N SER A 303 -36.57 -13.35 -27.65
CA SER A 303 -36.46 -11.91 -27.93
C SER A 303 -35.10 -11.29 -27.60
N ASN A 304 -34.25 -11.95 -26.75
CA ASN A 304 -33.00 -11.37 -26.26
C ASN A 304 -31.73 -11.83 -26.99
N LEU A 305 -31.83 -12.78 -27.90
CA LEU A 305 -30.63 -13.25 -28.67
C LEU A 305 -30.07 -12.17 -29.60
N LYS A 306 -30.92 -11.31 -30.15
CA LYS A 306 -30.49 -10.20 -30.99
C LYS A 306 -29.79 -9.11 -30.16
N LEU A 307 -30.36 -8.72 -29.01
CA LEU A 307 -29.76 -7.71 -28.13
C LEU A 307 -28.39 -8.15 -27.56
N LEU A 308 -28.22 -9.45 -27.22
CA LEU A 308 -26.95 -9.95 -26.65
C LEU A 308 -25.82 -9.98 -27.67
N ASN A 309 -26.14 -10.21 -28.96
CA ASN A 309 -25.14 -10.20 -30.03
C ASN A 309 -24.76 -8.78 -30.41
N GLU A 310 -25.72 -7.85 -30.45
CA GLU A 310 -25.47 -6.41 -30.64
C GLU A 310 -24.65 -5.83 -29.47
N THR A 311 -24.99 -6.17 -28.23
CA THR A 311 -24.22 -5.73 -27.05
C THR A 311 -22.83 -6.33 -27.02
N LYS A 312 -22.64 -7.59 -27.44
CA LYS A 312 -21.30 -8.21 -27.58
C LYS A 312 -20.51 -7.58 -28.72
N SER A 313 -21.14 -7.28 -29.85
CA SER A 313 -20.47 -6.60 -30.95
C SER A 313 -20.07 -5.16 -30.58
N LEU A 314 -20.90 -4.46 -29.82
CA LEU A 314 -20.59 -3.14 -29.27
C LEU A 314 -19.44 -3.18 -28.26
N HIS A 315 -19.39 -4.19 -27.39
CA HIS A 315 -18.25 -4.39 -26.48
C HIS A 315 -16.96 -4.77 -27.21
N MET A 316 -17.02 -5.60 -28.25
CA MET A 316 -15.85 -5.93 -29.06
C MET A 316 -15.36 -4.71 -29.86
N LYS A 317 -16.26 -3.90 -30.41
CA LYS A 317 -15.91 -2.66 -31.11
C LYS A 317 -15.37 -1.58 -30.17
N LYS A 318 -15.90 -1.45 -28.95
CA LYS A 318 -15.38 -0.53 -27.92
C LYS A 318 -13.92 -0.83 -27.50
N ASN A 319 -13.50 -2.07 -27.55
CA ASN A 319 -12.11 -2.45 -27.24
C ASN A 319 -11.07 -1.96 -28.27
N HIS A 320 -11.50 -1.46 -29.43
CA HIS A 320 -10.63 -0.85 -30.43
C HIS A 320 -10.37 0.64 -30.19
N PHE A 321 -11.17 1.32 -29.33
CA PHE A 321 -11.01 2.74 -29.06
C PHE A 321 -10.25 2.96 -27.75
N SER A 322 -9.27 3.87 -27.77
CA SER A 322 -8.59 4.29 -26.55
C SER A 322 -9.58 5.02 -25.59
N LYS A 323 -9.31 4.96 -24.29
CA LYS A 323 -10.13 5.69 -23.28
C LYS A 323 -10.30 7.18 -23.63
N ILE A 324 -9.31 7.76 -24.29
CA ILE A 324 -9.31 9.16 -24.69
C ILE A 324 -10.25 9.40 -25.87
N GLN A 325 -10.25 8.54 -26.86
CA GLN A 325 -11.17 8.64 -27.99
C GLN A 325 -12.63 8.56 -27.56
N ILE A 326 -12.94 7.72 -26.56
CA ILE A 326 -14.31 7.63 -26.01
C ILE A 326 -14.73 8.95 -25.33
N LYS A 327 -13.81 9.64 -24.65
CA LYS A 327 -14.05 10.95 -24.05
C LYS A 327 -14.20 12.06 -25.10
N GLU A 328 -13.36 12.03 -26.15
CA GLU A 328 -13.49 12.91 -27.30
C GLU A 328 -14.85 12.74 -27.97
N TYR A 329 -15.29 11.50 -28.19
CA TYR A 329 -16.63 11.19 -28.73
C TYR A 329 -17.75 11.69 -27.82
N SER A 330 -17.61 11.57 -26.52
CA SER A 330 -18.58 12.07 -25.56
C SER A 330 -18.72 13.61 -25.61
N LEU A 331 -17.58 14.31 -25.67
CA LEU A 331 -17.59 15.77 -25.81
C LEU A 331 -18.17 16.23 -27.15
N LEU A 332 -17.78 15.58 -28.27
CA LEU A 332 -18.35 15.84 -29.59
C LEU A 332 -19.85 15.56 -29.63
N TYR A 333 -20.32 14.50 -28.99
CA TYR A 333 -21.75 14.21 -28.87
C TYR A 333 -22.52 15.35 -28.19
N LEU A 334 -21.99 15.90 -27.09
CA LEU A 334 -22.61 17.04 -26.42
C LEU A 334 -22.59 18.30 -27.31
N MET A 335 -21.45 18.57 -27.99
CA MET A 335 -21.34 19.71 -28.92
C MET A 335 -22.35 19.62 -30.07
N LEU A 336 -22.60 18.44 -30.63
CA LEU A 336 -23.52 18.23 -31.76
C LEU A 336 -25.01 18.35 -31.35
N ASN A 337 -25.36 17.85 -30.15
CA ASN A 337 -26.75 17.78 -29.71
C ASN A 337 -27.18 19.00 -28.87
N TYR A 338 -26.25 19.73 -28.26
CA TYR A 338 -26.53 20.87 -27.36
C TYR A 338 -25.70 22.11 -27.80
N LEU A 339 -25.97 22.57 -29.04
CA LEU A 339 -25.25 23.68 -29.67
C LEU A 339 -25.32 24.99 -28.87
N ASP A 340 -26.44 25.28 -28.19
CA ASP A 340 -26.59 26.46 -27.34
C ASP A 340 -25.66 26.44 -26.12
N ILE A 341 -25.44 25.26 -25.56
CA ILE A 341 -24.55 25.08 -24.43
C ILE A 341 -23.12 25.14 -24.92
N ALA A 342 -22.81 24.49 -26.04
CA ALA A 342 -21.48 24.54 -26.67
C ALA A 342 -21.08 25.99 -27.07
N SER A 343 -22.00 26.81 -27.53
CA SER A 343 -21.72 28.21 -27.85
C SER A 343 -21.32 29.07 -26.66
N LYS A 344 -21.77 28.75 -25.44
CA LYS A 344 -21.38 29.40 -24.19
C LYS A 344 -19.96 29.01 -23.74
N LYS A 345 -19.40 27.95 -24.33
CA LYS A 345 -18.11 27.35 -23.94
C LYS A 345 -17.07 27.32 -25.08
N ILE A 346 -17.22 28.19 -26.08
CA ILE A 346 -16.36 28.20 -27.25
C ILE A 346 -14.88 28.39 -26.88
N GLU A 347 -14.58 29.28 -25.93
CA GLU A 347 -13.20 29.53 -25.48
C GLU A 347 -12.59 28.27 -24.89
N ASP A 348 -13.24 27.64 -23.91
CA ASP A 348 -12.80 26.41 -23.27
C ASP A 348 -12.63 25.25 -24.27
N LEU A 349 -13.55 25.12 -25.23
CA LEU A 349 -13.52 24.10 -26.30
C LEU A 349 -12.38 24.34 -27.29
N SER A 350 -12.02 25.58 -27.54
CA SER A 350 -10.92 25.94 -28.46
C SER A 350 -9.54 25.63 -27.89
N GLU A 351 -9.38 25.68 -26.57
CA GLU A 351 -8.12 25.42 -25.89
C GLU A 351 -7.72 23.93 -25.89
N ILE A 352 -8.69 23.04 -25.97
CA ILE A 352 -8.43 21.59 -25.96
C ILE A 352 -8.06 21.09 -27.35
N THR A 353 -7.00 20.30 -27.46
CA THR A 353 -6.61 19.63 -28.70
C THR A 353 -6.97 18.16 -28.62
N PHE A 354 -7.72 17.66 -29.60
CA PHE A 354 -8.03 16.24 -29.69
C PHE A 354 -6.88 15.47 -30.31
N LEU A 355 -6.71 14.20 -29.89
CA LEU A 355 -5.64 13.35 -30.40
C LEU A 355 -5.93 12.75 -31.77
N SER A 356 -7.21 12.48 -32.04
CA SER A 356 -7.64 12.05 -33.35
C SER A 356 -7.73 13.26 -34.28
N LYS A 357 -7.04 13.20 -35.43
CA LYS A 357 -7.10 14.27 -36.44
C LYS A 357 -8.53 14.48 -36.96
N GLU A 358 -9.30 13.41 -37.10
CA GLU A 358 -10.69 13.46 -37.56
C GLU A 358 -11.59 14.13 -36.53
N ASN A 359 -11.45 13.78 -35.23
CA ASN A 359 -12.18 14.39 -34.11
C ASN A 359 -11.83 15.88 -33.98
N GLU A 360 -10.55 16.23 -34.14
CA GLU A 360 -10.09 17.62 -34.10
C GLU A 360 -10.64 18.45 -35.27
N SER A 361 -10.69 17.87 -36.47
CA SER A 361 -11.28 18.51 -37.64
C SER A 361 -12.77 18.82 -37.45
N LEU A 362 -13.53 17.84 -36.94
CA LEU A 362 -14.95 18.00 -36.64
C LEU A 362 -15.18 19.06 -35.56
N LYS A 363 -14.40 19.04 -34.47
CA LYS A 363 -14.46 20.02 -33.39
C LYS A 363 -14.25 21.46 -33.93
N ARG A 364 -13.19 21.66 -34.72
CA ARG A 364 -12.88 22.96 -35.32
C ARG A 364 -13.99 23.46 -36.24
N LEU A 365 -14.61 22.57 -37.01
CA LEU A 365 -15.72 22.90 -37.88
C LEU A 365 -16.95 23.33 -37.07
N ILE A 366 -17.26 22.67 -35.97
CA ILE A 366 -18.34 23.05 -35.05
C ILE A 366 -18.04 24.44 -34.45
N ILE A 367 -16.83 24.64 -33.90
CA ILE A 367 -16.43 25.92 -33.27
C ILE A 367 -16.49 27.06 -34.28
N SER A 368 -15.95 26.89 -35.49
CA SER A 368 -15.97 27.94 -36.53
C SER A 368 -17.37 28.30 -36.94
N SER A 369 -18.27 27.33 -37.11
CA SER A 369 -19.69 27.57 -37.45
C SER A 369 -20.46 28.27 -36.33
N LEU A 370 -20.20 27.92 -35.05
CA LEU A 370 -20.77 28.60 -33.90
C LEU A 370 -20.28 30.05 -33.76
N SER A 371 -19.01 30.31 -34.04
CA SER A 371 -18.38 31.62 -33.98
C SER A 371 -18.88 32.56 -35.13
N SER A 372 -19.26 32.00 -36.28
CA SER A 372 -19.76 32.73 -37.41
C SER A 372 -21.24 33.15 -37.24
N GLY A 373 -21.92 32.68 -36.18
CA GLY A 373 -23.35 32.95 -35.96
C GLY A 373 -24.27 32.22 -36.93
N ASP A 374 -23.84 31.14 -37.55
CA ASP A 374 -24.63 30.32 -38.46
C ASP A 374 -25.87 29.74 -37.75
N ASN A 375 -26.99 29.68 -38.49
CA ASN A 375 -28.21 29.07 -37.96
C ASN A 375 -27.99 27.57 -37.71
N LYS A 376 -28.56 27.02 -36.63
CA LYS A 376 -28.39 25.63 -36.17
C LYS A 376 -28.61 24.59 -37.27
N ASP A 377 -29.55 24.81 -38.17
CA ASP A 377 -29.85 23.92 -39.30
C ASP A 377 -28.75 23.93 -40.37
N LEU A 378 -28.16 25.12 -40.61
CA LEU A 378 -26.99 25.29 -41.48
C LEU A 378 -25.74 24.63 -40.92
N VAL A 379 -25.52 24.73 -39.60
CA VAL A 379 -24.38 24.05 -38.92
C VAL A 379 -24.51 22.56 -39.05
N LYS A 380 -25.71 22.00 -38.78
CA LYS A 380 -25.97 20.56 -38.90
C LYS A 380 -25.79 20.04 -40.33
N SER A 381 -26.25 20.79 -41.33
CA SER A 381 -26.14 20.37 -42.74
C SER A 381 -24.66 20.38 -43.24
N LYS A 382 -23.89 21.40 -42.88
CA LYS A 382 -22.45 21.48 -43.21
C LYS A 382 -21.68 20.31 -42.58
N ILE A 383 -21.95 20.01 -41.30
CA ILE A 383 -21.27 18.95 -40.56
C ILE A 383 -21.58 17.55 -41.11
N LEU A 384 -22.87 17.32 -41.54
CA LEU A 384 -23.31 16.05 -42.09
C LEU A 384 -22.66 15.71 -43.44
N ILE A 385 -22.30 16.69 -44.27
CA ILE A 385 -21.72 16.47 -45.59
C ILE A 385 -20.31 15.93 -45.48
N ASP A 386 -19.50 16.47 -44.58
CA ASP A 386 -18.06 16.16 -44.52
C ASP A 386 -17.70 15.04 -43.54
N HIS A 387 -18.55 14.77 -42.54
CA HIS A 387 -18.23 13.88 -41.42
C HIS A 387 -19.33 12.85 -41.09
N GLU A 388 -20.17 12.44 -42.06
CA GLU A 388 -21.30 11.53 -41.84
C GLU A 388 -20.91 10.22 -41.12
N LYS A 389 -19.80 9.61 -41.53
CA LYS A 389 -19.32 8.35 -40.92
C LYS A 389 -18.91 8.55 -39.46
N LEU A 390 -18.16 9.61 -39.18
CA LEU A 390 -17.68 9.93 -37.84
C LEU A 390 -18.85 10.26 -36.89
N ILE A 391 -19.87 10.98 -37.39
CA ILE A 391 -21.07 11.31 -36.61
C ILE A 391 -21.83 10.04 -36.24
N LYS A 392 -21.98 9.08 -37.15
CA LYS A 392 -22.60 7.79 -36.84
C LYS A 392 -21.81 7.03 -35.77
N GLU A 393 -20.48 7.04 -35.85
CA GLU A 393 -19.62 6.45 -34.82
C GLU A 393 -19.77 7.15 -33.47
N ILE A 394 -19.79 8.49 -33.42
CA ILE A 394 -20.03 9.28 -32.22
C ILE A 394 -21.38 8.94 -31.59
N GLN A 395 -22.43 8.83 -32.40
CA GLN A 395 -23.75 8.48 -31.91
C GLN A 395 -23.82 7.03 -31.41
N GLU A 396 -23.11 6.09 -32.03
CA GLU A 396 -23.10 4.68 -31.64
C GLU A 396 -22.25 4.42 -30.37
N PHE A 397 -21.08 5.09 -30.25
CA PHE A 397 -20.09 4.76 -29.23
C PHE A 397 -19.95 5.75 -28.08
N SER A 398 -20.62 6.91 -28.12
CA SER A 398 -20.62 7.85 -27.01
C SER A 398 -21.34 7.27 -25.79
N SER A 399 -20.60 7.11 -24.69
CA SER A 399 -21.16 6.58 -23.44
C SER A 399 -22.10 7.57 -22.74
N ILE A 400 -22.07 8.85 -23.11
CA ILE A 400 -22.85 9.92 -22.48
C ILE A 400 -24.28 10.02 -23.03
N GLN A 401 -24.58 9.36 -24.13
CA GLN A 401 -25.90 9.40 -24.80
C GLN A 401 -27.06 8.99 -23.86
N ILE A 402 -26.82 7.98 -23.01
CA ILE A 402 -27.88 7.47 -22.09
C ILE A 402 -28.11 8.48 -20.96
N ILE A 403 -27.04 9.13 -20.50
CA ILE A 403 -27.06 10.04 -19.36
C ILE A 403 -27.63 11.41 -19.74
N SER A 404 -27.35 11.90 -20.96
CA SER A 404 -27.73 13.25 -21.41
C SER A 404 -29.22 13.38 -21.77
N LYS A 405 -29.89 12.31 -22.20
CA LYS A 405 -31.29 12.34 -22.65
C LYS A 405 -32.30 12.73 -21.58
N SER A 406 -31.99 12.59 -20.31
CA SER A 406 -32.88 12.85 -19.16
C SER A 406 -32.46 14.05 -18.31
N LYS A 407 -31.48 14.86 -18.75
CA LYS A 407 -30.91 15.96 -17.97
C LYS A 407 -31.33 17.32 -18.52
N ASP A 408 -31.42 18.30 -17.62
CA ASP A 408 -31.63 19.72 -17.90
C ASP A 408 -30.34 20.38 -18.41
N ASP A 409 -30.44 21.58 -18.98
CA ASP A 409 -29.32 22.32 -19.57
C ASP A 409 -28.19 22.58 -18.58
N GLN A 410 -28.52 22.80 -17.30
CA GLN A 410 -27.51 23.03 -16.26
C GLN A 410 -26.65 21.77 -16.03
N SER A 411 -27.29 20.62 -15.93
CA SER A 411 -26.62 19.33 -15.78
C SER A 411 -25.77 18.96 -17.02
N ILE A 412 -26.19 19.35 -18.22
CA ILE A 412 -25.42 19.15 -19.45
C ILE A 412 -24.17 20.05 -19.44
N LEU A 413 -24.29 21.29 -18.97
CA LEU A 413 -23.17 22.20 -18.82
C LEU A 413 -22.13 21.67 -17.83
N GLU A 414 -22.56 21.10 -16.70
CA GLU A 414 -21.69 20.46 -15.72
C GLU A 414 -20.95 19.26 -16.32
N LEU A 415 -21.66 18.37 -17.03
CA LEU A 415 -21.04 17.23 -17.73
C LEU A 415 -19.99 17.67 -18.78
N MET A 416 -20.28 18.76 -19.51
CA MET A 416 -19.35 19.33 -20.48
C MET A 416 -18.09 19.85 -19.76
N ASN A 417 -18.24 20.55 -18.64
CA ASN A 417 -17.11 21.03 -17.85
C ASN A 417 -16.24 19.89 -17.30
N GLU A 418 -16.86 18.83 -16.76
CA GLU A 418 -16.13 17.63 -16.28
C GLU A 418 -15.30 17.00 -17.41
N LEU A 419 -15.87 16.81 -18.60
CA LEU A 419 -15.15 16.26 -19.74
C LEU A 419 -14.01 17.18 -20.23
N LEU A 420 -14.21 18.49 -20.16
CA LEU A 420 -13.18 19.47 -20.51
C LEU A 420 -11.98 19.39 -19.55
N VAL A 421 -12.21 19.31 -18.25
CA VAL A 421 -11.17 19.14 -17.22
C VAL A 421 -10.42 17.84 -17.46
N GLU A 422 -11.11 16.71 -17.57
CA GLU A 422 -10.51 15.41 -17.79
C GLU A 422 -9.66 15.33 -19.09
N LEU A 423 -10.12 15.95 -20.18
CA LEU A 423 -9.37 15.98 -21.44
C LEU A 423 -8.13 16.90 -21.36
N ARG A 424 -8.21 18.02 -20.61
CA ARG A 424 -7.04 18.88 -20.33
C ARG A 424 -5.97 18.13 -19.57
N GLU A 425 -6.34 17.44 -18.49
CA GLU A 425 -5.42 16.60 -17.71
C GLU A 425 -4.72 15.53 -18.57
N LEU A 426 -5.50 14.80 -19.39
CA LEU A 426 -4.96 13.78 -20.28
C LEU A 426 -4.02 14.36 -21.36
N ASN A 427 -4.32 15.53 -21.88
CA ASN A 427 -3.44 16.23 -22.81
C ASN A 427 -2.14 16.69 -22.14
N ASN A 428 -2.22 17.21 -20.93
CA ASN A 428 -1.06 17.61 -20.12
C ASN A 428 -0.16 16.40 -19.82
N LEU A 429 -0.74 15.28 -19.41
CA LEU A 429 0.01 14.03 -19.17
C LEU A 429 0.75 13.56 -20.42
N LYS A 430 0.09 13.54 -21.58
CA LYS A 430 0.76 13.16 -22.84
C LYS A 430 1.86 14.14 -23.25
N LYS A 431 1.66 15.42 -23.02
CA LYS A 431 2.67 16.44 -23.30
C LYS A 431 3.88 16.26 -22.37
N ILE A 432 3.67 15.91 -21.12
CA ILE A 432 4.72 15.54 -20.18
C ILE A 432 5.48 14.31 -20.67
N GLU A 433 4.79 13.25 -21.08
CA GLU A 433 5.42 12.03 -21.61
C GLU A 433 6.26 12.30 -22.88
N SER A 434 5.79 13.21 -23.76
CA SER A 434 6.56 13.57 -24.96
C SER A 434 7.80 14.38 -24.62
N LEU A 435 7.68 15.35 -23.70
CA LEU A 435 8.81 16.16 -23.23
C LEU A 435 9.85 15.35 -22.48
N GLU A 436 9.41 14.39 -21.66
CA GLU A 436 10.33 13.45 -20.98
C GLU A 436 11.12 12.60 -21.98
N LYS A 437 10.47 12.11 -23.06
CA LYS A 437 11.17 11.37 -24.13
C LYS A 437 12.14 12.26 -24.94
N GLU A 438 11.78 13.49 -25.20
CA GLU A 438 12.67 14.45 -25.87
C GLU A 438 13.89 14.78 -25.00
N LEU A 439 13.71 15.02 -23.73
CA LEU A 439 14.80 15.31 -22.78
C LEU A 439 15.76 14.14 -22.57
N ILE A 440 15.29 12.88 -22.74
CA ILE A 440 16.17 11.69 -22.73
C ILE A 440 17.12 11.71 -23.94
N ASN A 441 16.68 12.24 -25.09
CA ASN A 441 17.45 12.25 -26.33
C ASN A 441 18.25 13.54 -26.53
N ASN A 442 17.73 14.68 -26.08
CA ASN A 442 18.37 16.00 -26.15
C ASN A 442 18.02 16.81 -24.90
N LEU A 443 19.02 17.19 -24.12
CA LEU A 443 18.87 18.10 -22.97
C LEU A 443 18.70 19.53 -23.50
N ASP A 444 17.45 20.00 -23.60
CA ASP A 444 17.09 21.37 -23.94
C ASP A 444 16.47 22.08 -22.72
N GLU A 445 16.99 23.27 -22.41
CA GLU A 445 16.61 24.04 -21.22
C GLU A 445 15.15 24.56 -21.30
N ASN A 446 14.66 24.85 -22.52
CA ASN A 446 13.29 25.27 -22.75
C ASN A 446 12.30 24.12 -22.49
N SER A 447 12.58 22.92 -23.02
CA SER A 447 11.77 21.72 -22.81
C SER A 447 11.74 21.30 -21.34
N TYR A 448 12.85 21.47 -20.61
CA TYR A 448 12.92 21.24 -19.17
C TYR A 448 12.07 22.21 -18.36
N SER A 449 12.12 23.52 -18.71
CA SER A 449 11.32 24.57 -18.08
C SER A 449 9.82 24.34 -18.29
N GLU A 450 9.41 23.92 -19.50
CA GLU A 450 8.01 23.60 -19.82
C GLU A 450 7.53 22.36 -19.09
N LEU A 451 8.36 21.32 -18.96
CA LEU A 451 8.08 20.11 -18.18
C LEU A 451 7.81 20.44 -16.70
N ILE A 452 8.63 21.30 -16.09
CA ILE A 452 8.44 21.73 -14.69
C ILE A 452 7.13 22.50 -14.54
N LYS A 453 6.80 23.39 -15.47
CA LYS A 453 5.53 24.14 -15.43
C LYS A 453 4.33 23.21 -15.48
N LEU A 454 4.31 22.24 -16.40
CA LEU A 454 3.21 21.30 -16.55
C LEU A 454 3.08 20.37 -15.32
N LYS A 455 4.18 19.87 -14.76
CA LYS A 455 4.16 19.09 -13.52
C LYS A 455 3.67 19.88 -12.31
N ASN A 456 4.00 21.15 -12.21
CA ASN A 456 3.52 22.02 -11.14
C ASN A 456 2.03 22.37 -11.29
N GLN A 457 1.50 22.43 -12.50
CA GLN A 457 0.06 22.60 -12.74
C GLN A 457 -0.74 21.37 -12.30
N LEU A 458 -0.29 20.15 -12.64
CA LEU A 458 -0.93 18.91 -12.21
C LEU A 458 -0.87 18.65 -10.69
N ASN A 459 0.09 19.23 -9.98
CA ASN A 459 0.21 19.08 -8.52
C ASN A 459 -0.58 20.15 -7.73
N ARG A 460 -1.21 21.12 -8.39
CA ARG A 460 -1.97 22.21 -7.77
C ARG A 460 -3.50 22.04 -7.88
N GLU A 461 -3.95 21.10 -8.70
CA GLU A 461 -5.32 20.60 -8.81
C GLU A 461 -5.49 19.27 -8.02
#